data_f33ec52248ad233191cc28781b89713a
#
_entry.id   f33ec52248ad233191cc28781b89713a
#
_cell.length_a   1.000
_cell.length_b   1.000
_cell.length_c   1.000
_cell.angle_alpha   90.00
_cell.angle_beta   90.00
_cell.angle_gamma   90.00
#
_symmetry.space_group_name_H-M   'P 1'
#
loop_
_entity.id
_entity.type
_entity.pdbx_description
1 polymer ?
#
loop_
_entity_poly.entity_id
_entity_poly.type
_entity_poly.pdbx_seq_one_letter_code
_entity_poly.pdbx_strand_id
1 'polypeptide(L)'
;MKHDVLLVGGSGFIGKTIAQQLQQKGYSVLIPSRRYSAMRDLRLLPSITLVETDINQREEIHKLLAELKPTATVINLVGILHDRTGQPYGPSFQKAHVDLPKALMGEMKLFGLKRHIHMSALGAHSQGPSMYQRSKGDGERCVEDSGLDWTIFRPSVVFGTQDQFINTFVSLAKLFPVIPLANTKALFQPVSVNDVAKAFVMAIEDPRTIHRIYDLVGPEVFSMED
;
A
#
# COMPACT_ATOMS: atom_id res chain seq x y z
N MET A 1 17.17 13.48 13.02
CA MET A 1 17.79 13.18 11.68
C MET A 1 16.66 13.14 10.69
N LYS A 2 16.72 13.87 9.56
CA LYS A 2 15.61 13.90 8.60
C LYS A 2 15.62 12.65 7.71
N HIS A 3 14.42 12.16 7.35
CA HIS A 3 14.23 10.90 6.64
C HIS A 3 14.05 11.09 5.13
N ASP A 4 14.48 10.08 4.35
CA ASP A 4 14.35 10.05 2.88
C ASP A 4 12.96 9.57 2.44
N VAL A 5 12.32 8.70 3.25
CA VAL A 5 11.04 8.09 2.91
C VAL A 5 10.11 8.07 4.11
N LEU A 6 8.87 8.52 3.93
CA LEU A 6 7.75 8.20 4.82
C LEU A 6 6.99 7.02 4.23
N LEU A 7 6.94 5.90 4.96
CA LEU A 7 6.28 4.67 4.54
C LEU A 7 5.01 4.42 5.36
N VAL A 8 3.90 4.95 4.90
CA VAL A 8 2.58 4.79 5.53
C VAL A 8 2.04 3.40 5.22
N GLY A 9 1.71 2.63 6.25
CA GLY A 9 1.37 1.21 6.12
C GLY A 9 2.60 0.28 6.13
N GLY A 10 3.78 0.80 6.45
CA GLY A 10 5.04 0.07 6.48
C GLY A 10 5.10 -1.10 7.48
N SER A 11 4.22 -1.14 8.47
CA SER A 11 4.11 -2.26 9.42
C SER A 11 3.31 -3.46 8.91
N GLY A 12 2.65 -3.33 7.75
CA GLY A 12 1.89 -4.40 7.09
C GLY A 12 2.78 -5.39 6.32
N PHE A 13 2.16 -6.44 5.77
CA PHE A 13 2.84 -7.50 5.02
C PHE A 13 3.74 -6.96 3.89
N ILE A 14 3.17 -6.21 2.94
CA ILE A 14 3.93 -5.62 1.82
C ILE A 14 4.91 -4.56 2.34
N GLY A 15 4.46 -3.75 3.32
CA GLY A 15 5.24 -2.65 3.86
C GLY A 15 6.54 -3.07 4.52
N LYS A 16 6.55 -4.20 5.24
CA LYS A 16 7.76 -4.76 5.84
C LYS A 16 8.80 -5.13 4.78
N THR A 17 8.38 -5.73 3.68
CA THR A 17 9.28 -6.10 2.58
C THR A 17 9.84 -4.85 1.88
N ILE A 18 9.00 -3.83 1.65
CA ILE A 18 9.46 -2.53 1.12
C ILE A 18 10.48 -1.88 2.08
N ALA A 19 10.19 -1.85 3.38
CA ALA A 19 11.07 -1.28 4.38
C ALA A 19 12.45 -1.95 4.40
N GLN A 20 12.50 -3.29 4.30
CA GLN A 20 13.75 -4.04 4.21
C GLN A 20 14.55 -3.69 2.95
N GLN A 21 13.90 -3.62 1.79
CA GLN A 21 14.57 -3.27 0.54
C GLN A 21 15.04 -1.81 0.52
N LEU A 22 14.28 -0.88 1.10
CA LEU A 22 14.69 0.52 1.27
C LEU A 22 15.94 0.62 2.15
N GLN A 23 15.95 -0.10 3.27
CA GLN A 23 17.12 -0.15 4.16
C GLN A 23 18.36 -0.71 3.44
N GLN A 24 18.23 -1.78 2.66
CA GLN A 24 19.31 -2.35 1.86
C GLN A 24 19.88 -1.36 0.82
N LYS A 25 19.06 -0.43 0.35
CA LYS A 25 19.44 0.66 -0.55
C LYS A 25 20.01 1.88 0.19
N GLY A 26 20.06 1.85 1.52
CA GLY A 26 20.62 2.92 2.34
C GLY A 26 19.66 4.09 2.64
N TYR A 27 18.36 3.96 2.34
CA TYR A 27 17.38 4.98 2.69
C TYR A 27 17.11 5.01 4.19
N SER A 28 16.96 6.23 4.72
CA SER A 28 16.40 6.47 6.05
C SER A 28 14.89 6.54 5.97
N VAL A 29 14.21 5.64 6.68
CA VAL A 29 12.75 5.42 6.55
C VAL A 29 12.03 5.74 7.85
N LEU A 30 10.96 6.54 7.77
CA LEU A 30 10.04 6.82 8.86
C LEU A 30 8.76 6.00 8.65
N ILE A 31 8.38 5.18 9.65
CA ILE A 31 7.23 4.29 9.58
C ILE A 31 6.26 4.59 10.73
N PRO A 32 5.09 5.19 10.46
CA PRO A 32 4.02 5.32 11.43
C PRO A 32 3.22 4.02 11.55
N SER A 33 2.82 3.67 12.77
CA SER A 33 1.91 2.56 13.03
C SER A 33 1.09 2.81 14.31
N ARG A 34 -0.15 2.39 14.31
CA ARG A 34 -1.03 2.45 15.49
C ARG A 34 -0.67 1.42 16.58
N ARG A 35 0.18 0.44 16.27
CA ARG A 35 0.55 -0.65 17.16
C ARG A 35 2.05 -0.89 17.11
N TYR A 36 2.72 -0.60 18.19
CA TYR A 36 4.16 -0.83 18.31
C TYR A 36 4.54 -2.32 18.17
N SER A 37 3.67 -3.22 18.64
CA SER A 37 3.88 -4.66 18.50
C SER A 37 3.96 -5.16 17.06
N ALA A 38 3.24 -4.50 16.12
CA ALA A 38 3.27 -4.84 14.69
C ALA A 38 4.61 -4.51 14.01
N MET A 39 5.46 -3.71 14.67
CA MET A 39 6.72 -3.21 14.15
C MET A 39 7.95 -3.96 14.71
N ARG A 40 7.76 -5.04 15.50
CA ARG A 40 8.85 -5.72 16.22
C ARG A 40 10.02 -6.09 15.31
N ASP A 41 9.74 -6.67 14.14
CA ASP A 41 10.75 -7.16 13.19
C ASP A 41 11.56 -6.01 12.55
N LEU A 42 10.96 -4.82 12.44
CA LEU A 42 11.58 -3.65 11.83
C LEU A 42 12.53 -2.91 12.78
N ARG A 43 12.46 -3.16 14.08
CA ARG A 43 13.33 -2.52 15.09
C ARG A 43 14.80 -2.85 14.94
N LEU A 44 15.11 -3.97 14.32
CA LEU A 44 16.48 -4.43 14.11
C LEU A 44 17.15 -3.77 12.90
N LEU A 45 16.41 -2.96 12.15
CA LEU A 45 16.90 -2.30 10.95
C LEU A 45 17.38 -0.88 11.30
N PRO A 46 18.70 -0.57 11.24
CA PRO A 46 19.27 0.64 11.84
C PRO A 46 18.82 1.96 11.19
N SER A 47 18.39 1.93 9.92
CA SER A 47 17.94 3.13 9.19
C SER A 47 16.42 3.33 9.25
N ILE A 48 15.69 2.53 10.06
CA ILE A 48 14.24 2.63 10.21
C ILE A 48 13.87 3.27 11.54
N THR A 49 13.12 4.35 11.47
CA THR A 49 12.52 5.01 12.62
C THR A 49 11.04 4.64 12.70
N LEU A 50 10.62 4.13 13.84
CA LEU A 50 9.26 3.68 14.11
C LEU A 50 8.55 4.67 15.03
N VAL A 51 7.37 5.14 14.63
CA VAL A 51 6.55 6.06 15.43
C VAL A 51 5.18 5.45 15.68
N GLU A 52 4.80 5.33 16.96
CA GLU A 52 3.43 4.91 17.31
C GLU A 52 2.51 6.11 17.24
N THR A 53 1.64 6.11 16.23
CA THR A 53 0.73 7.23 15.96
C THR A 53 -0.45 6.80 15.07
N ASP A 54 -1.55 7.56 15.15
CA ASP A 54 -2.69 7.39 14.23
C ASP A 54 -2.62 8.37 13.06
N ILE A 55 -2.19 7.87 11.92
CA ILE A 55 -2.06 8.63 10.66
C ILE A 55 -3.40 9.21 10.15
N ASN A 56 -4.54 8.87 10.74
CA ASN A 56 -5.82 9.49 10.39
C ASN A 56 -6.03 10.87 11.05
N GLN A 57 -5.14 11.30 11.92
CA GLN A 57 -5.15 12.63 12.52
C GLN A 57 -4.23 13.55 11.72
N ARG A 58 -4.77 14.67 11.26
CA ARG A 58 -4.02 15.60 10.38
C ARG A 58 -2.78 16.15 11.06
N GLU A 59 -2.88 16.45 12.35
CA GLU A 59 -1.77 16.94 13.17
C GLU A 59 -0.61 15.94 13.24
N GLU A 60 -0.93 14.65 13.24
CA GLU A 60 0.09 13.60 13.24
C GLU A 60 0.76 13.47 11.87
N ILE A 61 0.00 13.61 10.77
CA ILE A 61 0.58 13.70 9.42
C ILE A 61 1.56 14.87 9.37
N HIS A 62 1.15 16.05 9.86
CA HIS A 62 1.98 17.26 9.88
C HIS A 62 3.31 17.02 10.61
N LYS A 63 3.28 16.43 11.80
CA LYS A 63 4.48 16.10 12.60
C LYS A 63 5.42 15.14 11.85
N LEU A 64 4.86 14.10 11.23
CA LEU A 64 5.65 13.12 10.47
C LEU A 64 6.33 13.75 9.26
N LEU A 65 5.62 14.62 8.51
CA LEU A 65 6.19 15.27 7.33
C LEU A 65 7.29 16.29 7.70
N ALA A 66 7.21 16.91 8.88
CA ALA A 66 8.24 17.81 9.39
C ALA A 66 9.60 17.10 9.61
N GLU A 67 9.59 15.78 9.83
CA GLU A 67 10.79 14.95 10.00
C GLU A 67 11.43 14.51 8.67
N LEU A 68 10.86 14.92 7.52
CA LEU A 68 11.33 14.50 6.20
C LEU A 68 12.31 15.50 5.59
N LYS A 69 13.21 15.00 4.74
CA LYS A 69 14.04 15.83 3.86
C LYS A 69 13.16 16.51 2.79
N PRO A 70 13.55 17.68 2.26
CA PRO A 70 12.78 18.34 1.20
C PRO A 70 12.62 17.50 -0.09
N THR A 71 13.52 16.55 -0.32
CA THR A 71 13.51 15.61 -1.47
C THR A 71 12.87 14.28 -1.15
N ALA A 72 12.24 14.13 0.02
CA ALA A 72 11.71 12.86 0.48
C ALA A 72 10.54 12.38 -0.38
N THR A 73 10.40 11.06 -0.43
CA THR A 73 9.27 10.36 -1.05
C THR A 73 8.28 9.92 0.02
N VAL A 74 7.00 10.14 -0.24
CA VAL A 74 5.90 9.62 0.59
C VAL A 74 5.26 8.43 -0.11
N ILE A 75 5.30 7.26 0.55
CA ILE A 75 4.70 6.01 0.06
C ILE A 75 3.46 5.71 0.90
N ASN A 76 2.30 5.56 0.26
CA ASN A 76 1.06 5.18 0.92
C ASN A 76 0.62 3.78 0.50
N LEU A 77 0.68 2.84 1.44
CA LEU A 77 0.26 1.45 1.27
C LEU A 77 -1.04 1.13 2.00
N VAL A 78 -1.66 2.11 2.65
CA VAL A 78 -2.87 1.87 3.46
C VAL A 78 -4.02 1.43 2.58
N GLY A 79 -4.62 0.31 2.95
CA GLY A 79 -5.82 -0.23 2.36
C GLY A 79 -6.49 -1.22 3.31
N ILE A 80 -7.79 -1.39 3.15
CA ILE A 80 -8.60 -2.38 3.85
C ILE A 80 -9.38 -3.19 2.81
N LEU A 81 -9.70 -4.45 3.11
CA LEU A 81 -10.37 -5.34 2.16
C LEU A 81 -11.88 -5.43 2.41
N HIS A 82 -12.34 -5.08 3.61
CA HIS A 82 -13.73 -5.23 4.04
C HIS A 82 -14.25 -3.96 4.70
N ASP A 83 -15.53 -3.68 4.46
CA ASP A 83 -16.28 -2.61 5.10
C ASP A 83 -17.75 -3.00 5.18
N ARG A 84 -18.52 -2.30 6.03
CA ARG A 84 -19.98 -2.40 6.01
C ARG A 84 -20.55 -1.89 4.69
N THR A 85 -21.72 -2.40 4.30
CA THR A 85 -22.40 -1.97 3.09
C THR A 85 -22.68 -0.47 3.09
N GLY A 86 -22.47 0.18 1.95
CA GLY A 86 -22.68 1.62 1.75
C GLY A 86 -22.77 2.00 0.27
N GLN A 87 -23.20 3.23 -0.01
CA GLN A 87 -23.29 3.79 -1.36
C GLN A 87 -22.46 5.10 -1.43
N PRO A 88 -21.50 5.19 -2.38
CA PRO A 88 -21.01 4.18 -3.33
C PRO A 88 -20.20 3.07 -2.65
N TYR A 89 -19.75 3.25 -1.41
CA TYR A 89 -19.03 2.29 -0.55
C TYR A 89 -19.17 2.70 0.93
N GLY A 90 -18.73 1.83 1.85
CA GLY A 90 -18.81 2.06 3.28
C GLY A 90 -17.82 3.12 3.80
N PRO A 91 -18.04 3.63 5.02
CA PRO A 91 -17.26 4.74 5.59
C PRO A 91 -15.80 4.38 5.90
N SER A 92 -15.49 3.11 6.18
CA SER A 92 -14.10 2.72 6.40
C SER A 92 -13.31 2.72 5.10
N PHE A 93 -13.93 2.32 3.98
CA PHE A 93 -13.36 2.47 2.65
C PHE A 93 -13.13 3.95 2.32
N GLN A 94 -14.13 4.82 2.56
CA GLN A 94 -13.97 6.26 2.38
C GLN A 94 -12.75 6.77 3.14
N LYS A 95 -12.67 6.47 4.42
CA LYS A 95 -11.59 6.94 5.30
C LYS A 95 -10.21 6.45 4.85
N ALA A 96 -10.09 5.15 4.53
CA ALA A 96 -8.79 4.54 4.22
C ALA A 96 -8.31 4.83 2.79
N HIS A 97 -9.22 4.82 1.80
CA HIS A 97 -8.86 4.85 0.39
C HIS A 97 -8.97 6.25 -0.24
N VAL A 98 -9.73 7.17 0.39
CA VAL A 98 -9.97 8.50 -0.16
C VAL A 98 -9.50 9.61 0.78
N ASP A 99 -10.00 9.62 2.03
CA ASP A 99 -9.73 10.74 2.95
C ASP A 99 -8.27 10.78 3.41
N LEU A 100 -7.69 9.61 3.74
CA LEU A 100 -6.29 9.53 4.13
C LEU A 100 -5.33 9.98 3.01
N PRO A 101 -5.43 9.48 1.76
CA PRO A 101 -4.62 10.00 0.66
C PRO A 101 -4.78 11.51 0.45
N LYS A 102 -6.00 12.04 0.51
CA LYS A 102 -6.25 13.49 0.39
C LYS A 102 -5.56 14.28 1.48
N ALA A 103 -5.70 13.87 2.74
CA ALA A 103 -5.06 14.52 3.88
C ALA A 103 -3.54 14.50 3.74
N LEU A 104 -2.97 13.34 3.40
CA LEU A 104 -1.54 13.15 3.22
C LEU A 104 -0.97 14.07 2.13
N MET A 105 -1.58 14.08 0.94
CA MET A 105 -1.15 14.92 -0.18
C MET A 105 -1.37 16.42 0.09
N GLY A 106 -2.44 16.77 0.81
CA GLY A 106 -2.67 18.15 1.25
C GLY A 106 -1.55 18.67 2.14
N GLU A 107 -1.13 17.88 3.13
CA GLU A 107 0.00 18.25 3.99
C GLU A 107 1.34 18.21 3.23
N MET A 108 1.58 17.25 2.33
CA MET A 108 2.78 17.22 1.49
C MET A 108 2.99 18.54 0.74
N LYS A 109 1.93 19.12 0.19
CA LYS A 109 2.00 20.42 -0.51
C LYS A 109 2.44 21.56 0.42
N LEU A 110 1.98 21.58 1.67
CA LEU A 110 2.38 22.59 2.65
C LEU A 110 3.88 22.51 2.97
N PHE A 111 4.45 21.30 2.94
CA PHE A 111 5.89 21.08 3.15
C PHE A 111 6.72 21.16 1.85
N GLY A 112 6.12 21.42 0.70
CA GLY A 112 6.80 21.45 -0.60
C GLY A 112 7.30 20.09 -1.08
N LEU A 113 6.81 18.98 -0.48
CA LEU A 113 7.12 17.62 -0.89
C LEU A 113 6.37 17.28 -2.17
N LYS A 114 7.08 16.68 -3.13
CA LYS A 114 6.53 16.43 -4.47
C LYS A 114 6.27 14.96 -4.76
N ARG A 115 7.18 14.06 -4.36
CA ARG A 115 7.16 12.66 -4.77
C ARG A 115 6.18 11.83 -3.93
N HIS A 116 5.14 11.28 -4.57
CA HIS A 116 4.14 10.41 -3.94
C HIS A 116 4.00 9.08 -4.69
N ILE A 117 4.10 7.94 -3.98
CA ILE A 117 3.88 6.62 -4.54
C ILE A 117 2.69 5.98 -3.82
N HIS A 118 1.67 5.60 -4.57
CA HIS A 118 0.41 5.11 -4.03
C HIS A 118 0.13 3.66 -4.41
N MET A 119 -0.29 2.86 -3.44
CA MET A 119 -0.74 1.50 -3.67
C MET A 119 -2.26 1.45 -3.86
N SER A 120 -2.67 1.15 -5.07
CA SER A 120 -4.05 0.85 -5.43
C SER A 120 -4.30 -0.68 -5.47
N ALA A 121 -5.11 -1.15 -6.39
CA ALA A 121 -5.38 -2.56 -6.62
C ALA A 121 -5.75 -2.80 -8.08
N LEU A 122 -5.43 -3.97 -8.59
CA LEU A 122 -5.86 -4.39 -9.93
C LEU A 122 -7.39 -4.32 -10.05
N GLY A 123 -7.87 -3.72 -11.14
CA GLY A 123 -9.30 -3.51 -11.38
C GLY A 123 -9.92 -2.33 -10.61
N ALA A 124 -9.11 -1.45 -9.99
CA ALA A 124 -9.61 -0.22 -9.37
C ALA A 124 -10.30 0.67 -10.41
N HIS A 125 -11.55 1.06 -10.14
CA HIS A 125 -12.33 1.91 -11.04
C HIS A 125 -13.54 2.49 -10.29
N SER A 126 -13.79 3.79 -10.41
CA SER A 126 -14.84 4.50 -9.65
C SER A 126 -16.26 3.99 -9.93
N GLN A 127 -16.48 3.31 -11.05
CA GLN A 127 -17.72 2.62 -11.40
C GLN A 127 -17.60 1.10 -11.34
N GLY A 128 -16.56 0.59 -10.65
CA GLY A 128 -16.30 -0.84 -10.51
C GLY A 128 -17.43 -1.59 -9.82
N PRO A 129 -17.58 -2.90 -10.07
CA PRO A 129 -18.69 -3.70 -9.56
C PRO A 129 -18.69 -3.81 -8.03
N SER A 130 -17.54 -3.82 -7.38
CA SER A 130 -17.45 -3.91 -5.92
C SER A 130 -17.19 -2.55 -5.25
N MET A 131 -17.65 -2.42 -4.00
CA MET A 131 -17.32 -1.24 -3.17
C MET A 131 -15.81 -1.01 -3.06
N TYR A 132 -15.04 -2.09 -2.95
CA TYR A 132 -13.59 -2.03 -2.89
C TYR A 132 -13.01 -1.38 -4.14
N GLN A 133 -13.37 -1.86 -5.34
CA GLN A 133 -12.89 -1.30 -6.60
C GLN A 133 -13.28 0.16 -6.77
N ARG A 134 -14.53 0.53 -6.40
CA ARG A 134 -14.99 1.92 -6.47
C ARG A 134 -14.19 2.84 -5.56
N SER A 135 -14.00 2.44 -4.31
CA SER A 135 -13.24 3.25 -3.34
C SER A 135 -11.76 3.40 -3.71
N LYS A 136 -11.13 2.33 -4.25
CA LYS A 136 -9.76 2.41 -4.77
C LYS A 136 -9.68 3.32 -5.99
N GLY A 137 -10.63 3.23 -6.93
CA GLY A 137 -10.69 4.11 -8.10
C GLY A 137 -10.89 5.59 -7.73
N ASP A 138 -11.70 5.89 -6.72
CA ASP A 138 -11.84 7.27 -6.24
C ASP A 138 -10.58 7.76 -5.51
N GLY A 139 -9.87 6.88 -4.81
CA GLY A 139 -8.56 7.16 -4.24
C GLY A 139 -7.52 7.51 -5.31
N GLU A 140 -7.49 6.75 -6.42
CA GLU A 140 -6.60 7.05 -7.56
C GLU A 140 -6.88 8.42 -8.15
N ARG A 141 -8.15 8.77 -8.40
CA ARG A 141 -8.51 10.12 -8.89
C ARG A 141 -7.98 11.21 -7.97
N CYS A 142 -8.07 11.03 -6.64
CA CYS A 142 -7.52 12.01 -5.72
C CYS A 142 -6.00 12.16 -5.88
N VAL A 143 -5.30 11.06 -6.19
CA VAL A 143 -3.86 11.07 -6.44
C VAL A 143 -3.54 11.74 -7.78
N GLU A 144 -4.26 11.40 -8.84
CA GLU A 144 -4.10 11.99 -10.19
C GLU A 144 -4.32 13.51 -10.17
N ASP A 145 -5.37 13.97 -9.48
CA ASP A 145 -5.74 15.38 -9.35
C ASP A 145 -4.85 16.16 -8.36
N SER A 146 -3.92 15.49 -7.70
CA SER A 146 -3.11 16.10 -6.63
C SER A 146 -2.13 17.17 -7.12
N GLY A 147 -1.68 17.09 -8.38
CA GLY A 147 -0.59 17.93 -8.90
C GLY A 147 0.79 17.60 -8.32
N LEU A 148 0.95 16.45 -7.64
CA LEU A 148 2.24 15.92 -7.17
C LEU A 148 2.89 15.05 -8.25
N ASP A 149 4.17 14.76 -8.08
CA ASP A 149 4.91 13.77 -8.89
C ASP A 149 4.53 12.35 -8.44
N TRP A 150 3.34 11.90 -8.83
CA TRP A 150 2.78 10.64 -8.35
C TRP A 150 3.11 9.44 -9.24
N THR A 151 3.13 8.25 -8.64
CA THR A 151 3.07 6.94 -9.30
C THR A 151 2.04 6.08 -8.58
N ILE A 152 1.19 5.38 -9.33
CA ILE A 152 0.20 4.44 -8.79
C ILE A 152 0.57 3.03 -9.20
N PHE A 153 0.63 2.12 -8.23
CA PHE A 153 0.75 0.69 -8.46
C PHE A 153 -0.55 -0.03 -8.13
N ARG A 154 -1.00 -0.88 -9.05
CA ARG A 154 -2.18 -1.73 -8.93
C ARG A 154 -1.76 -3.20 -8.82
N PRO A 155 -1.38 -3.69 -7.63
CA PRO A 155 -1.05 -5.09 -7.49
C PRO A 155 -2.29 -5.98 -7.65
N SER A 156 -2.07 -7.16 -8.23
CA SER A 156 -2.97 -8.31 -8.15
C SER A 156 -2.89 -8.93 -6.75
N VAL A 157 -3.30 -10.18 -6.59
CA VAL A 157 -3.13 -10.92 -5.34
C VAL A 157 -1.63 -11.05 -5.04
N VAL A 158 -1.20 -10.43 -3.93
CA VAL A 158 0.21 -10.44 -3.52
C VAL A 158 0.46 -11.62 -2.60
N PHE A 159 1.45 -12.44 -2.94
CA PHE A 159 1.82 -13.60 -2.13
C PHE A 159 3.24 -13.51 -1.57
N GLY A 160 3.48 -14.24 -0.47
CA GLY A 160 4.77 -14.33 0.20
C GLY A 160 4.67 -15.05 1.54
N THR A 161 5.78 -15.21 2.25
CA THR A 161 5.84 -16.01 3.48
C THR A 161 4.93 -15.53 4.62
N GLN A 162 4.54 -14.25 4.62
CA GLN A 162 3.68 -13.63 5.64
C GLN A 162 2.31 -13.21 5.11
N ASP A 163 1.94 -13.60 3.87
CA ASP A 163 0.61 -13.29 3.35
C ASP A 163 -0.49 -14.04 4.11
N GLN A 164 -1.65 -13.41 4.25
CA GLN A 164 -2.78 -14.01 4.95
C GLN A 164 -3.72 -14.75 3.99
N PHE A 165 -3.75 -14.39 2.71
CA PHE A 165 -4.70 -14.95 1.76
C PHE A 165 -4.31 -16.37 1.35
N ILE A 166 -3.15 -16.56 0.73
CA ILE A 166 -2.69 -17.89 0.29
C ILE A 166 -2.42 -18.80 1.49
N ASN A 167 -1.81 -18.28 2.56
CA ASN A 167 -1.58 -19.07 3.77
C ASN A 167 -2.88 -19.53 4.45
N THR A 168 -3.98 -18.78 4.34
CA THR A 168 -5.30 -19.23 4.79
C THR A 168 -5.80 -20.41 3.95
N PHE A 169 -5.69 -20.34 2.63
CA PHE A 169 -6.06 -21.46 1.74
C PHE A 169 -5.20 -22.69 1.97
N VAL A 170 -3.89 -22.53 2.09
CA VAL A 170 -2.96 -23.63 2.43
C VAL A 170 -3.32 -24.27 3.77
N SER A 171 -3.69 -23.47 4.76
CA SER A 171 -4.10 -23.98 6.08
C SER A 171 -5.43 -24.73 6.02
N LEU A 172 -6.40 -24.22 5.25
CA LEU A 172 -7.68 -24.89 5.01
C LEU A 172 -7.50 -26.20 4.24
N ALA A 173 -6.65 -26.22 3.21
CA ALA A 173 -6.36 -27.43 2.43
C ALA A 173 -5.69 -28.53 3.27
N LYS A 174 -4.94 -28.17 4.31
CA LYS A 174 -4.37 -29.15 5.26
C LYS A 174 -5.39 -29.74 6.23
N LEU A 175 -6.46 -29.01 6.52
CA LEU A 175 -7.48 -29.40 7.51
C LEU A 175 -8.67 -30.10 6.87
N PHE A 176 -9.01 -29.76 5.63
CA PHE A 176 -10.20 -30.26 4.95
C PHE A 176 -9.83 -30.89 3.60
N PRO A 177 -10.26 -32.14 3.31
CA PRO A 177 -10.02 -32.81 2.04
C PRO A 177 -10.78 -32.17 0.87
N VAL A 178 -11.80 -31.37 1.15
CA VAL A 178 -12.56 -30.59 0.16
C VAL A 178 -12.80 -29.19 0.70
N ILE A 179 -12.39 -28.18 -0.06
CA ILE A 179 -12.63 -26.76 0.25
C ILE A 179 -13.79 -26.28 -0.63
N PRO A 180 -14.93 -25.85 -0.07
CA PRO A 180 -16.00 -25.25 -0.87
C PRO A 180 -15.56 -23.87 -1.35
N LEU A 181 -15.24 -23.72 -2.63
CA LEU A 181 -14.85 -22.46 -3.25
C LEU A 181 -16.03 -21.87 -4.01
N ALA A 182 -16.30 -20.60 -3.79
CA ALA A 182 -17.25 -19.84 -4.60
C ALA A 182 -16.53 -19.30 -5.84
N ASN A 183 -17.15 -19.48 -7.02
CA ASN A 183 -16.63 -18.98 -8.31
C ASN A 183 -15.25 -19.53 -8.68
N THR A 184 -15.16 -20.84 -8.85
CA THR A 184 -13.91 -21.57 -9.22
C THR A 184 -13.29 -21.09 -10.55
N LYS A 185 -14.09 -20.48 -11.44
CA LYS A 185 -13.63 -19.93 -12.73
C LYS A 185 -13.03 -18.51 -12.62
N ALA A 186 -13.00 -17.90 -11.43
CA ALA A 186 -12.38 -16.61 -11.26
C ALA A 186 -10.89 -16.70 -11.57
N LEU A 187 -10.43 -15.82 -12.46
CA LEU A 187 -9.02 -15.74 -12.86
C LEU A 187 -8.28 -14.76 -11.97
N PHE A 188 -7.07 -15.13 -11.58
CA PHE A 188 -6.15 -14.26 -10.85
C PHE A 188 -4.73 -14.49 -11.31
N GLN A 189 -3.89 -13.47 -11.13
CA GLN A 189 -2.50 -13.47 -11.60
C GLN A 189 -1.59 -13.04 -10.43
N PRO A 190 -1.25 -13.98 -9.52
CA PRO A 190 -0.55 -13.66 -8.28
C PRO A 190 0.82 -13.05 -8.55
N VAL A 191 1.22 -12.07 -7.73
CA VAL A 191 2.51 -11.41 -7.82
C VAL A 191 3.28 -11.58 -6.51
N SER A 192 4.60 -11.81 -6.62
CA SER A 192 5.47 -11.92 -5.44
C SER A 192 5.56 -10.60 -4.68
N VAL A 193 5.49 -10.65 -3.36
CA VAL A 193 5.70 -9.47 -2.49
C VAL A 193 7.07 -8.82 -2.73
N ASN A 194 8.07 -9.61 -3.10
CA ASN A 194 9.42 -9.09 -3.39
C ASN A 194 9.44 -8.27 -4.68
N ASP A 195 8.69 -8.67 -5.71
CA ASP A 195 8.60 -7.94 -6.97
C ASP A 195 7.78 -6.66 -6.80
N VAL A 196 6.69 -6.72 -6.02
CA VAL A 196 5.94 -5.52 -5.63
C VAL A 196 6.87 -4.55 -4.90
N ALA A 197 7.59 -5.00 -3.88
CA ALA A 197 8.51 -4.15 -3.13
C ALA A 197 9.60 -3.54 -4.02
N LYS A 198 10.18 -4.33 -4.93
CA LYS A 198 11.16 -3.87 -5.91
C LYS A 198 10.62 -2.77 -6.80
N ALA A 199 9.39 -2.90 -7.29
CA ALA A 199 8.74 -1.87 -8.11
C ALA A 199 8.60 -0.53 -7.35
N PHE A 200 8.16 -0.57 -6.08
CA PHE A 200 8.05 0.62 -5.23
C PHE A 200 9.41 1.29 -5.00
N VAL A 201 10.43 0.51 -4.68
CA VAL A 201 11.78 1.03 -4.41
C VAL A 201 12.40 1.63 -5.69
N MET A 202 12.26 0.98 -6.85
CA MET A 202 12.75 1.51 -8.12
C MET A 202 12.07 2.82 -8.52
N ALA A 203 10.78 2.96 -8.24
CA ALA A 203 10.02 4.14 -8.61
C ALA A 203 10.44 5.41 -7.85
N ILE A 204 11.15 5.29 -6.74
CA ILE A 204 11.63 6.46 -5.97
C ILE A 204 12.55 7.32 -6.84
N GLU A 205 13.48 6.69 -7.54
CA GLU A 205 14.54 7.36 -8.31
C GLU A 205 14.23 7.45 -9.81
N ASP A 206 13.26 6.68 -10.31
CA ASP A 206 12.97 6.65 -11.74
C ASP A 206 11.90 7.69 -12.14
N PRO A 207 12.31 8.83 -12.74
CA PRO A 207 11.37 9.89 -13.12
C PRO A 207 10.39 9.46 -14.23
N ARG A 208 10.69 8.37 -14.97
CA ARG A 208 9.81 7.85 -16.01
C ARG A 208 8.52 7.27 -15.45
N THR A 209 8.49 6.99 -14.13
CA THR A 209 7.31 6.48 -13.42
C THR A 209 6.35 7.60 -12.97
N ILE A 210 6.76 8.86 -13.07
CA ILE A 210 5.94 10.00 -12.69
C ILE A 210 4.72 10.10 -13.61
N HIS A 211 3.55 10.32 -13.02
CA HIS A 211 2.24 10.36 -13.67
C HIS A 211 1.91 9.07 -14.44
N ARG A 212 2.33 7.91 -13.88
CA ARG A 212 2.06 6.59 -14.47
C ARG A 212 1.32 5.68 -13.49
N ILE A 213 0.48 4.83 -14.07
CA ILE A 213 -0.20 3.72 -13.38
C ILE A 213 0.39 2.43 -13.93
N TYR A 214 0.75 1.51 -13.04
CA TYR A 214 1.29 0.20 -13.40
C TYR A 214 0.49 -0.91 -12.72
N ASP A 215 0.01 -1.85 -13.51
CA ASP A 215 -0.51 -3.11 -12.99
C ASP A 215 0.66 -4.02 -12.62
N LEU A 216 0.70 -4.47 -11.37
CA LEU A 216 1.71 -5.41 -10.89
C LEU A 216 1.11 -6.81 -10.82
N VAL A 217 1.46 -7.63 -11.79
CA VAL A 217 0.96 -8.99 -11.95
C VAL A 217 2.10 -9.98 -12.10
N GLY A 218 1.87 -11.23 -11.73
CA GLY A 218 2.85 -12.31 -11.95
C GLY A 218 2.87 -12.80 -13.40
N PRO A 219 3.75 -13.74 -13.72
CA PRO A 219 3.91 -14.24 -15.09
C PRO A 219 2.77 -15.15 -15.56
N GLU A 220 2.03 -15.76 -14.64
CA GLU A 220 1.05 -16.79 -14.94
C GLU A 220 -0.34 -16.43 -14.42
N VAL A 221 -1.36 -16.80 -15.16
CA VAL A 221 -2.78 -16.66 -14.80
C VAL A 221 -3.29 -18.00 -14.32
N PHE A 222 -3.95 -18.01 -13.17
CA PHE A 222 -4.55 -19.19 -12.56
C PHE A 222 -6.06 -19.03 -12.44
N SER A 223 -6.78 -20.13 -12.48
CA SER A 223 -8.14 -20.22 -11.94
C SER A 223 -8.10 -20.73 -10.50
N MET A 224 -9.23 -20.70 -9.81
CA MET A 224 -9.33 -21.32 -8.47
C MET A 224 -9.34 -22.86 -8.55
N GLU A 225 -9.43 -23.44 -9.76
CA GLU A 225 -9.42 -24.89 -9.99
C GLU A 225 -7.97 -25.41 -10.18
N ASP A 226 -7.02 -24.55 -10.55
CA ASP A 226 -5.60 -24.84 -10.70
C ASP A 226 -4.88 -24.94 -9.36
#